data_c62f5367a8da01129e96efc91360fff5
#
_entry.id   c62f5367a8da01129e96efc91360fff5
#
_cell.length_a   1.000
_cell.length_b   1.000
_cell.length_c   1.000
_cell.angle_alpha   90.00
_cell.angle_beta   90.00
_cell.angle_gamma   90.00
#
_symmetry.space_group_name_H-M   'P 1'
#
loop_
_entity.id
_entity.type
_entity.pdbx_description
1 polymer ?
#
loop_
_entity_poly.entity_id
_entity_poly.type
_entity_poly.pdbx_seq_one_letter_code
_entity_poly.pdbx_strand_id
1 'polypeptide(L)'
;RNFKNGVLYASYVGHANPKSWTHNGLLTWNDINSEYFYKHPAFIYTGTCEFTRWDDAAVSGGELLFLNDQGGFIGMLTSSRATGISYNGEFAADMGKFLTKKNQYGEYDRIGDIIVKLKNNRPSDGGHRWKYVLLGDPAMKLKYPQEKIVIDEINGKIVGTDDAIELKAGSLA
;
A
#
# COMPACT_ATOMS: atom_id res chain seq x y z
N ARG A 1 0.93 -12.56 -9.07
CA ARG A 1 1.03 -13.78 -8.22
C ARG A 1 0.90 -13.44 -6.72
N ASN A 2 1.59 -12.42 -6.22
CA ASN A 2 1.59 -12.10 -4.79
C ASN A 2 0.22 -11.66 -4.27
N PHE A 3 -0.51 -10.87 -5.02
CA PHE A 3 -1.86 -10.42 -4.61
C PHE A 3 -2.86 -11.58 -4.46
N LYS A 4 -2.72 -12.66 -5.25
CA LYS A 4 -3.61 -13.84 -5.13
C LYS A 4 -3.48 -14.55 -3.77
N ASN A 5 -2.29 -14.47 -3.17
CA ASN A 5 -2.01 -15.08 -1.86
C ASN A 5 -2.32 -14.14 -0.69
N GLY A 6 -2.69 -12.89 -0.99
CA GLY A 6 -2.91 -11.83 -0.02
C GLY A 6 -1.62 -11.12 0.37
N VAL A 7 -1.68 -9.78 0.41
CA VAL A 7 -0.64 -8.92 0.97
C VAL A 7 -1.30 -7.89 1.86
N LEU A 8 -0.64 -7.52 2.94
CA LEU A 8 -1.17 -6.54 3.88
C LEU A 8 -1.15 -5.13 3.28
N TYR A 9 -0.04 -4.81 2.62
CA TYR A 9 0.25 -3.50 2.07
C TYR A 9 0.97 -3.63 0.73
N ALA A 10 0.60 -2.78 -0.21
CA ALA A 10 1.27 -2.63 -1.49
C ALA A 10 1.63 -1.17 -1.74
N SER A 11 2.69 -0.93 -2.48
CA SER A 11 3.11 0.42 -2.86
C SER A 11 3.51 0.44 -4.33
N TYR A 12 3.03 1.44 -5.04
CA TYR A 12 3.48 1.77 -6.38
C TYR A 12 3.92 3.23 -6.41
N VAL A 13 5.12 3.49 -6.90
CA VAL A 13 5.65 4.84 -7.13
C VAL A 13 6.08 4.95 -8.57
N GLY A 14 5.50 5.89 -9.30
CA GLY A 14 5.79 6.06 -10.72
C GLY A 14 4.82 7.01 -11.41
N HIS A 15 4.82 6.96 -12.74
CA HIS A 15 3.88 7.73 -13.53
C HIS A 15 2.49 7.07 -13.53
N ALA A 16 1.46 7.91 -13.52
CA ALA A 16 0.10 7.52 -13.80
C ALA A 16 -0.69 8.69 -14.43
N ASN A 17 -1.80 8.35 -14.98
CA ASN A 17 -2.89 9.23 -15.38
C ASN A 17 -4.20 8.69 -14.79
N PRO A 18 -5.35 9.36 -14.97
CA PRO A 18 -6.60 8.86 -14.41
C PRO A 18 -7.03 7.46 -14.83
N LYS A 19 -6.44 6.88 -15.89
CA LYS A 19 -6.87 5.58 -16.45
C LYS A 19 -5.83 4.47 -16.36
N SER A 20 -4.55 4.80 -16.08
CA SER A 20 -3.48 3.79 -16.10
C SER A 20 -2.26 4.17 -15.29
N TRP A 21 -1.53 3.15 -14.81
CA TRP A 21 -0.16 3.29 -14.33
C TRP A 21 0.80 3.09 -15.49
N THR A 22 1.82 3.94 -15.58
CA THR A 22 2.84 4.01 -16.62
C THR A 22 2.28 4.30 -18.03
N HIS A 23 3.14 4.78 -18.92
CA HIS A 23 2.80 4.91 -20.33
C HIS A 23 2.53 3.56 -21.02
N ASN A 24 3.19 2.51 -20.55
CA ASN A 24 3.08 1.16 -21.12
C ASN A 24 1.92 0.35 -20.51
N GLY A 25 1.10 0.95 -19.66
CA GLY A 25 -0.09 0.30 -19.11
C GLY A 25 0.24 -0.87 -18.17
N LEU A 26 1.02 -0.63 -17.11
CA LEU A 26 1.28 -1.64 -16.08
C LEU A 26 -0.02 -2.08 -15.39
N LEU A 27 -0.95 -1.16 -15.22
CA LEU A 27 -2.31 -1.39 -14.75
C LEU A 27 -3.21 -0.42 -15.53
N THR A 28 -4.17 -0.93 -16.25
CA THR A 28 -5.09 -0.15 -17.07
C THR A 28 -6.53 -0.25 -16.55
N TRP A 29 -7.37 0.65 -17.02
CA TRP A 29 -8.81 0.62 -16.77
C TRP A 29 -9.44 -0.73 -17.21
N ASN A 30 -8.96 -1.31 -18.31
CA ASN A 30 -9.43 -2.61 -18.79
C ASN A 30 -8.99 -3.74 -17.85
N ASP A 31 -7.77 -3.69 -17.32
CA ASP A 31 -7.28 -4.67 -16.35
C ASP A 31 -8.13 -4.63 -15.07
N ILE A 32 -8.47 -3.43 -14.59
CA ILE A 32 -9.28 -3.24 -13.39
C ILE A 32 -10.69 -3.83 -13.58
N ASN A 33 -11.26 -3.70 -14.77
CA ASN A 33 -12.61 -4.18 -15.06
C ASN A 33 -12.66 -5.66 -15.43
N SER A 34 -11.52 -6.28 -15.76
CA SER A 34 -11.53 -7.58 -16.42
C SER A 34 -11.33 -8.78 -15.53
N GLU A 35 -10.84 -8.70 -14.30
CA GLU A 35 -10.71 -9.97 -13.53
C GLU A 35 -9.74 -10.01 -12.34
N TYR A 36 -9.24 -8.94 -11.80
CA TYR A 36 -8.23 -9.08 -10.75
C TYR A 36 -8.82 -8.98 -9.34
N PHE A 37 -9.26 -10.15 -8.83
CA PHE A 37 -9.98 -10.20 -7.59
C PHE A 37 -9.28 -11.05 -6.57
N TYR A 38 -9.03 -10.43 -5.45
CA TYR A 38 -8.27 -11.04 -4.37
C TYR A 38 -9.19 -11.25 -3.19
N LYS A 39 -9.24 -12.48 -2.70
CA LYS A 39 -9.97 -12.83 -1.47
C LYS A 39 -9.46 -12.06 -0.25
N HIS A 40 -8.26 -11.52 -0.35
CA HIS A 40 -7.58 -10.80 0.73
C HIS A 40 -7.11 -9.44 0.20
N PRO A 41 -7.99 -8.43 0.15
CA PRO A 41 -7.65 -7.12 -0.39
C PRO A 41 -6.61 -6.41 0.48
N ALA A 42 -5.59 -5.87 -0.17
CA ALA A 42 -4.53 -5.09 0.46
C ALA A 42 -4.94 -3.63 0.70
N PHE A 43 -4.25 -2.95 1.60
CA PHE A 43 -4.18 -1.49 1.57
C PHE A 43 -3.08 -1.07 0.59
N ILE A 44 -3.34 -0.07 -0.26
CA ILE A 44 -2.35 0.38 -1.24
C ILE A 44 -2.00 1.86 -1.10
N TYR A 45 -0.72 2.17 -1.28
CA TYR A 45 -0.23 3.52 -1.56
C TYR A 45 0.12 3.66 -3.03
N THR A 46 -0.40 4.69 -3.69
CA THR A 46 -0.02 5.02 -5.07
C THR A 46 0.62 6.41 -5.13
N GLY A 47 1.95 6.44 -5.15
CA GLY A 47 2.76 7.64 -5.37
C GLY A 47 2.81 8.00 -6.84
N THR A 48 1.73 8.59 -7.36
CA THR A 48 1.52 8.85 -8.78
C THR A 48 0.91 10.22 -9.03
N CYS A 49 0.64 10.53 -10.30
CA CYS A 49 -0.14 11.71 -10.68
C CYS A 49 -1.58 11.32 -11.01
N GLU A 50 -2.56 12.00 -10.41
CA GLU A 50 -3.97 12.02 -10.85
C GLU A 50 -4.67 10.66 -10.98
N PHE A 51 -4.13 9.58 -10.43
CA PHE A 51 -4.74 8.25 -10.56
C PHE A 51 -6.13 8.17 -9.90
N THR A 52 -6.42 9.09 -8.98
CA THR A 52 -7.74 9.27 -8.36
C THR A 52 -8.21 10.71 -8.55
N ARG A 53 -8.38 11.10 -9.81
CA ARG A 53 -8.95 12.40 -10.16
C ARG A 53 -10.48 12.31 -10.13
N TRP A 54 -11.02 12.32 -8.94
CA TRP A 54 -12.44 12.08 -8.62
C TRP A 54 -13.39 13.24 -8.98
N ASP A 55 -12.88 14.37 -9.41
CA ASP A 55 -13.62 15.52 -9.93
C ASP A 55 -13.60 15.62 -11.46
N ASP A 56 -13.20 14.57 -12.15
CA ASP A 56 -13.30 14.46 -13.61
C ASP A 56 -14.68 13.91 -14.02
N ALA A 57 -15.07 14.15 -15.28
CA ALA A 57 -16.31 13.59 -15.83
C ALA A 57 -16.29 12.07 -15.95
N ALA A 58 -15.12 11.46 -16.07
CA ALA A 58 -14.91 10.02 -16.14
C ALA A 58 -14.41 9.48 -14.80
N VAL A 59 -14.93 8.31 -14.40
CA VAL A 59 -14.45 7.59 -13.21
C VAL A 59 -12.97 7.28 -13.36
N SER A 60 -12.18 7.57 -12.35
CA SER A 60 -10.73 7.32 -12.37
C SER A 60 -10.40 5.87 -12.03
N GLY A 61 -9.17 5.44 -12.39
CA GLY A 61 -8.68 4.10 -12.08
C GLY A 61 -8.63 3.80 -10.58
N GLY A 62 -8.33 4.81 -9.76
CA GLY A 62 -8.35 4.66 -8.30
C GLY A 62 -9.76 4.42 -7.76
N GLU A 63 -10.75 5.15 -8.28
CA GLU A 63 -12.16 4.93 -7.91
C GLU A 63 -12.63 3.54 -8.35
N LEU A 64 -12.34 3.13 -9.59
CA LEU A 64 -12.69 1.80 -10.09
C LEU A 64 -12.08 0.69 -9.22
N LEU A 65 -10.81 0.79 -8.86
CA LEU A 65 -10.15 -0.20 -8.01
C LEU A 65 -10.75 -0.27 -6.61
N PHE A 66 -11.16 0.87 -6.07
CA PHE A 66 -11.75 0.94 -4.74
C PHE A 66 -13.21 0.46 -4.72
N LEU A 67 -13.96 0.81 -5.76
CA LEU A 67 -15.39 0.48 -5.87
C LEU A 67 -15.66 -0.89 -6.51
N ASN A 68 -14.62 -1.63 -6.88
CA ASN A 68 -14.76 -2.93 -7.50
C ASN A 68 -15.33 -3.95 -6.49
N ASP A 69 -16.55 -4.41 -6.72
CA ASP A 69 -17.28 -5.36 -5.87
C ASP A 69 -16.74 -6.79 -5.95
N GLN A 70 -15.91 -7.08 -6.96
CA GLN A 70 -15.30 -8.39 -7.16
C GLN A 70 -13.90 -8.48 -6.53
N GLY A 71 -13.39 -7.43 -5.91
CA GLY A 71 -12.05 -7.42 -5.33
C GLY A 71 -11.45 -6.02 -5.19
N GLY A 72 -10.22 -5.84 -5.63
CA GLY A 72 -9.54 -4.54 -5.54
C GLY A 72 -8.75 -4.37 -4.24
N PHE A 73 -8.85 -3.21 -3.63
CA PHE A 73 -8.13 -2.86 -2.41
C PHE A 73 -9.08 -2.46 -1.29
N ILE A 74 -8.73 -2.81 -0.05
CA ILE A 74 -9.55 -2.44 1.13
C ILE A 74 -9.47 -0.94 1.44
N GLY A 75 -8.46 -0.28 0.91
CA GLY A 75 -8.28 1.17 1.00
C GLY A 75 -7.06 1.60 0.23
N MET A 76 -7.03 2.87 -0.13
CA MET A 76 -5.96 3.47 -0.93
C MET A 76 -5.59 4.84 -0.41
N LEU A 77 -4.28 5.10 -0.25
CA LEU A 77 -3.76 6.46 -0.20
C LEU A 77 -3.20 6.80 -1.58
N THR A 78 -3.83 7.72 -2.26
CA THR A 78 -3.62 7.99 -3.69
C THR A 78 -3.67 9.47 -4.00
N SER A 79 -3.13 9.90 -5.14
CA SER A 79 -3.11 11.30 -5.53
C SER A 79 -4.27 11.68 -6.45
N SER A 80 -4.88 12.82 -6.14
CA SER A 80 -5.93 13.44 -6.97
C SER A 80 -5.40 14.48 -7.96
N ARG A 81 -4.12 14.82 -7.88
CA ARG A 81 -3.43 15.83 -8.70
C ARG A 81 -2.00 15.41 -8.99
N ALA A 82 -1.37 16.09 -9.96
CA ALA A 82 0.04 15.90 -10.28
C ALA A 82 0.94 16.12 -9.07
N THR A 83 1.84 15.16 -8.81
CA THR A 83 2.80 15.15 -7.71
C THR A 83 4.23 15.00 -8.22
N GLY A 84 5.22 15.31 -7.38
CA GLY A 84 6.64 15.15 -7.72
C GLY A 84 7.15 13.76 -7.38
N ILE A 85 7.95 13.17 -8.28
CA ILE A 85 8.44 11.79 -8.12
C ILE A 85 9.30 11.61 -6.86
N SER A 86 10.16 12.58 -6.53
CA SER A 86 10.97 12.53 -5.31
C SER A 86 10.09 12.51 -4.06
N TYR A 87 9.08 13.40 -4.01
CA TYR A 87 8.13 13.44 -2.93
C TYR A 87 7.36 12.12 -2.79
N ASN A 88 6.92 11.55 -3.91
CA ASN A 88 6.20 10.29 -3.94
C ASN A 88 7.02 9.14 -3.33
N GLY A 89 8.31 9.07 -3.64
CA GLY A 89 9.22 8.06 -3.10
C GLY A 89 9.45 8.21 -1.59
N GLU A 90 9.70 9.43 -1.14
CA GLU A 90 9.89 9.74 0.28
C GLU A 90 8.61 9.49 1.08
N PHE A 91 7.46 9.85 0.53
CA PHE A 91 6.15 9.63 1.15
C PHE A 91 5.83 8.13 1.26
N ALA A 92 6.21 7.32 0.24
CA ALA A 92 6.12 5.86 0.29
C ALA A 92 6.98 5.26 1.41
N ALA A 93 8.21 5.74 1.57
CA ALA A 93 9.11 5.28 2.61
C ALA A 93 8.59 5.60 4.02
N ASP A 94 8.09 6.82 4.23
CA ASP A 94 7.48 7.21 5.51
C ASP A 94 6.19 6.42 5.78
N MET A 95 5.36 6.17 4.76
CA MET A 95 4.16 5.35 4.89
C MET A 95 4.51 3.94 5.36
N GLY A 96 5.49 3.28 4.72
CA GLY A 96 5.97 1.97 5.14
C GLY A 96 6.47 1.96 6.58
N LYS A 97 7.24 2.99 6.97
CA LYS A 97 7.75 3.16 8.33
C LYS A 97 6.62 3.31 9.36
N PHE A 98 5.61 4.13 9.09
CA PHE A 98 4.50 4.32 10.04
C PHE A 98 3.58 3.10 10.11
N LEU A 99 3.38 2.40 9.00
CA LEU A 99 2.59 1.17 8.99
C LEU A 99 3.23 0.05 9.83
N THR A 100 4.57 -0.03 9.86
CA THR A 100 5.27 -1.13 10.54
C THR A 100 5.64 -0.81 11.99
N LYS A 101 5.45 0.43 12.44
CA LYS A 101 5.81 0.87 13.79
C LYS A 101 4.61 0.83 14.72
N LYS A 102 4.80 0.19 15.87
CA LYS A 102 3.83 0.27 16.98
C LYS A 102 3.94 1.62 17.69
N ASN A 103 2.82 2.11 18.20
CA ASN A 103 2.75 3.33 18.99
C ASN A 103 3.26 3.11 20.42
N GLN A 104 3.17 4.14 21.26
CA GLN A 104 3.61 4.10 22.66
C GLN A 104 2.85 3.09 23.53
N TYR A 105 1.70 2.62 23.07
CA TYR A 105 0.88 1.62 23.75
C TYR A 105 1.14 0.19 23.26
N GLY A 106 2.11 0.01 22.36
CA GLY A 106 2.42 -1.28 21.76
C GLY A 106 1.46 -1.73 20.64
N GLU A 107 0.59 -0.84 20.19
CA GLU A 107 -0.41 -1.11 19.15
C GLU A 107 -0.05 -0.50 17.80
N TYR A 108 -0.57 -1.07 16.73
CA TYR A 108 -0.55 -0.42 15.42
C TYR A 108 -1.65 0.64 15.33
N ASP A 109 -1.31 1.76 14.70
CA ASP A 109 -2.24 2.87 14.52
C ASP A 109 -3.32 2.56 13.46
N ARG A 110 -4.42 3.31 13.52
CA ARG A 110 -5.43 3.32 12.47
C ARG A 110 -4.87 4.02 11.22
N ILE A 111 -5.40 3.66 10.05
CA ILE A 111 -4.96 4.24 8.76
C ILE A 111 -5.07 5.76 8.77
N GLY A 112 -6.15 6.32 9.30
CA GLY A 112 -6.32 7.77 9.42
C GLY A 112 -5.24 8.43 10.28
N ASP A 113 -4.89 7.84 11.42
CA ASP A 113 -3.83 8.36 12.31
C ASP A 113 -2.47 8.32 11.62
N ILE A 114 -2.18 7.24 10.88
CA ILE A 114 -0.96 7.10 10.08
C ILE A 114 -0.89 8.20 9.02
N ILE A 115 -1.99 8.44 8.30
CA ILE A 115 -2.05 9.47 7.24
C ILE A 115 -1.86 10.87 7.82
N VAL A 116 -2.45 11.16 8.97
CA VAL A 116 -2.24 12.44 9.66
C VAL A 116 -0.77 12.63 10.03
N LYS A 117 -0.13 11.62 10.63
CA LYS A 117 1.30 11.62 10.94
C LYS A 117 2.14 11.82 9.69
N LEU A 118 1.84 11.08 8.63
CA LEU A 118 2.52 11.15 7.35
C LEU A 118 2.48 12.54 6.74
N LYS A 119 1.29 13.16 6.69
CA LYS A 119 1.12 14.51 6.16
C LYS A 119 1.80 15.59 7.01
N ASN A 120 1.82 15.42 8.32
CA ASN A 120 2.44 16.38 9.25
C ASN A 120 3.98 16.23 9.31
N ASN A 121 4.51 15.07 8.95
CA ASN A 121 5.96 14.85 8.92
C ASN A 121 6.69 15.68 7.84
N ARG A 122 5.95 16.29 6.90
CA ARG A 122 6.50 17.05 5.76
C ARG A 122 5.80 18.38 5.57
N PRO A 123 5.97 19.34 6.50
CA PRO A 123 5.26 20.63 6.43
C PRO A 123 5.66 21.50 5.24
N SER A 124 6.91 21.35 4.71
CA SER A 124 7.49 22.18 3.65
C SER A 124 7.59 21.44 2.31
N ASP A 125 6.55 20.77 1.89
CA ASP A 125 6.52 19.90 0.71
C ASP A 125 5.97 20.57 -0.56
N GLY A 126 5.83 21.87 -0.59
CA GLY A 126 5.22 22.60 -1.72
C GLY A 126 3.74 22.26 -1.92
N GLY A 127 3.07 21.76 -0.90
CA GLY A 127 1.65 21.42 -0.94
C GLY A 127 1.36 20.02 -1.52
N HIS A 128 2.37 19.21 -1.82
CA HIS A 128 2.17 17.87 -2.37
C HIS A 128 1.33 16.97 -1.46
N ARG A 129 1.48 17.06 -0.13
CA ARG A 129 0.71 16.28 0.85
C ARG A 129 -0.81 16.47 0.73
N TRP A 130 -1.28 17.63 0.29
CA TRP A 130 -2.70 17.96 0.14
C TRP A 130 -3.34 17.32 -1.09
N LYS A 131 -2.51 16.88 -2.03
CA LYS A 131 -2.95 16.19 -3.26
C LYS A 131 -3.26 14.71 -3.02
N TYR A 132 -2.85 14.18 -1.87
CA TYR A 132 -3.14 12.80 -1.48
C TYR A 132 -4.47 12.70 -0.74
N VAL A 133 -5.28 11.74 -1.16
CA VAL A 133 -6.60 11.45 -0.58
C VAL A 133 -6.66 9.99 -0.14
N LEU A 134 -7.42 9.74 0.93
CA LEU A 134 -7.74 8.38 1.36
C LEU A 134 -9.07 7.98 0.72
N LEU A 135 -9.05 6.88 -0.03
CA LEU A 135 -10.24 6.10 -0.33
C LEU A 135 -10.29 4.94 0.66
N GLY A 136 -11.26 4.92 1.55
CA GLY A 136 -11.38 3.89 2.58
C GLY A 136 -11.79 4.46 3.94
N ASP A 137 -11.89 3.57 4.92
CA ASP A 137 -12.25 3.92 6.28
C ASP A 137 -11.00 4.39 7.07
N PRO A 138 -10.94 5.66 7.54
CA PRO A 138 -9.83 6.14 8.35
C PRO A 138 -9.72 5.47 9.73
N ALA A 139 -10.81 4.89 10.24
CA ALA A 139 -10.82 4.18 11.53
C ALA A 139 -10.26 2.76 11.42
N MET A 140 -10.08 2.24 10.22
CA MET A 140 -9.57 0.89 9.99
C MET A 140 -8.16 0.71 10.53
N LYS A 141 -7.95 -0.43 11.22
CA LYS A 141 -6.62 -1.00 11.50
C LYS A 141 -6.37 -2.15 10.53
N LEU A 142 -5.18 -2.21 9.93
CA LEU A 142 -4.81 -3.36 9.11
C LEU A 142 -4.67 -4.61 9.99
N LYS A 143 -4.96 -5.77 9.40
CA LYS A 143 -4.84 -7.06 10.09
C LYS A 143 -3.39 -7.53 10.10
N TYR A 144 -2.59 -6.98 11.00
CA TYR A 144 -1.21 -7.41 11.20
C TYR A 144 -1.14 -8.83 11.76
N PRO A 145 -0.06 -9.58 11.51
CA PRO A 145 0.19 -10.86 12.16
C PRO A 145 0.13 -10.71 13.68
N GLN A 146 -0.63 -11.57 14.34
CA GLN A 146 -0.80 -11.52 15.79
C GLN A 146 0.20 -12.44 16.49
N GLU A 147 0.69 -13.47 15.80
CA GLU A 147 1.60 -14.45 16.35
C GLU A 147 3.05 -14.13 15.98
N LYS A 148 3.91 -14.32 16.95
CA LYS A 148 5.36 -14.23 16.73
C LYS A 148 5.84 -15.59 16.23
N ILE A 149 6.40 -15.62 15.03
CA ILE A 149 7.12 -16.79 14.55
C ILE A 149 8.50 -16.75 15.20
N VAL A 150 8.82 -17.77 15.96
CA VAL A 150 10.17 -18.01 16.50
C VAL A 150 10.72 -19.23 15.79
N ILE A 151 11.92 -19.11 15.23
CA ILE A 151 12.63 -20.25 14.64
C ILE A 151 13.66 -20.67 15.66
N ASP A 152 13.35 -21.72 16.41
CA ASP A 152 14.22 -22.24 17.47
C ASP A 152 15.26 -23.22 16.92
N GLU A 153 14.92 -23.89 15.83
CA GLU A 153 15.73 -24.96 15.26
C GLU A 153 15.62 -25.03 13.73
N ILE A 154 16.72 -25.29 13.05
CA ILE A 154 16.76 -25.57 11.61
C ILE A 154 17.53 -26.89 11.38
N ASN A 155 16.88 -27.90 10.80
CA ASN A 155 17.46 -29.21 10.51
C ASN A 155 18.13 -29.86 11.74
N GLY A 156 17.49 -29.76 12.90
CA GLY A 156 18.01 -30.35 14.15
C GLY A 156 19.12 -29.55 14.83
N LYS A 157 19.37 -28.30 14.40
CA LYS A 157 20.33 -27.39 15.03
C LYS A 157 19.61 -26.19 15.63
N ILE A 158 19.89 -25.88 16.89
CA ILE A 158 19.39 -24.69 17.57
C ILE A 158 19.98 -23.46 16.86
N VAL A 159 19.12 -22.50 16.58
CA VAL A 159 19.51 -21.23 15.93
C VAL A 159 20.13 -20.31 16.97
N GLY A 160 21.43 -20.06 16.87
CA GLY A 160 22.12 -19.04 17.67
C GLY A 160 21.87 -17.62 17.12
N THR A 161 22.11 -16.62 17.95
CA THR A 161 21.93 -15.19 17.60
C THR A 161 22.94 -14.70 16.53
N ASP A 162 24.02 -15.43 16.32
CA ASP A 162 25.14 -15.05 15.44
C ASP A 162 25.17 -15.84 14.12
N ASP A 163 24.23 -16.74 13.91
CA ASP A 163 24.16 -17.54 12.68
C ASP A 163 23.42 -16.77 11.59
N ALA A 164 24.06 -16.61 10.43
CA ALA A 164 23.39 -16.13 9.23
C ALA A 164 22.49 -17.24 8.68
N ILE A 165 21.17 -17.03 8.70
CA ILE A 165 20.19 -17.98 8.19
C ILE A 165 19.72 -17.56 6.82
N GLU A 166 20.01 -18.35 5.80
CA GLU A 166 19.42 -18.19 4.48
C GLU A 166 18.06 -18.92 4.44
N LEU A 167 16.97 -18.16 4.51
CA LEU A 167 15.61 -18.70 4.37
C LEU A 167 15.24 -18.80 2.88
N LYS A 168 15.19 -19.99 2.34
CA LYS A 168 14.59 -20.25 1.03
C LYS A 168 13.09 -20.49 1.21
N ALA A 169 12.27 -19.55 0.73
CA ALA A 169 10.84 -19.76 0.65
C ALA A 169 10.55 -20.81 -0.44
N GLY A 170 10.18 -22.00 -0.01
CA GLY A 170 9.63 -23.02 -0.90
C GLY A 170 8.16 -22.72 -1.17
N SER A 171 7.69 -22.86 -2.42
CA SER A 171 6.26 -22.89 -2.71
C SER A 171 5.68 -24.16 -2.07
N LEU A 172 4.74 -24.01 -1.16
CA LEU A 172 3.84 -25.11 -0.83
C LEU A 172 3.02 -25.42 -2.09
N ALA A 173 3.12 -26.63 -2.58
CA ALA A 173 2.39 -27.15 -3.72
C ALA A 173 0.88 -27.18 -3.45
#